data_b219c5810e4596b9267dd2c44c5d339f
#
_entry.id   b219c5810e4596b9267dd2c44c5d339f
#
_cell.length_a   1.000
_cell.length_b   1.000
_cell.length_c   1.000
_cell.angle_alpha   90.00
_cell.angle_beta   90.00
_cell.angle_gamma   90.00
#
_symmetry.space_group_name_H-M   'P 1'
#
loop_
_entity.id
_entity.type
_entity.pdbx_description
1 polymer ?
#
loop_
_entity_poly.entity_id
_entity_poly.type
_entity_poly.pdbx_seq_one_letter_code
_entity_poly.pdbx_strand_id
1 'polypeptide(L)'
;MLSNFLEIFLLISPVFILIILGNLLRRIGVPELSFWHVSDKLIYWVLIPALLFHHVSQITLSSTMLANYAVVILSGLFVVTTLSFIAGKLFGYTPQIWTSVMQGSARHNAFIALAIAGSLFGNKGLALGAIFMVILIPVINIVIVSTMTSTLNQEVGNNSRPSIFDVLFELIKNPFILAIATGLVISFVGAERIIIIHETTGLLGSAALPIMLLSIGANIKIREISLTITPIIIASVLKLLVFPIVVFFVAKSMNLSLFETTIAVIFAAVPTAASSYSLAKQFGAETQLMTSIITIQVALSFITIPIILAFLAT
;
A
#
# COMPACT_ATOMS: atom_id res chain seq x y z
N MET A 1 18.42 16.77 6.43
CA MET A 1 17.29 17.45 5.81
C MET A 1 15.97 17.28 6.58
N LEU A 2 15.76 16.21 7.31
CA LEU A 2 14.57 16.00 8.16
C LEU A 2 15.07 15.63 9.55
N SER A 3 15.55 16.60 10.30
CA SER A 3 16.27 16.35 11.57
C SER A 3 15.37 16.32 12.80
N ASN A 4 14.08 16.59 12.68
CA ASN A 4 13.18 16.69 13.81
C ASN A 4 11.85 15.96 13.59
N PHE A 5 11.43 15.15 14.56
CA PHE A 5 10.10 14.52 14.58
C PHE A 5 8.96 15.51 14.27
N LEU A 6 9.01 16.71 14.85
CA LEU A 6 7.97 17.71 14.66
C LEU A 6 7.89 18.20 13.19
N GLU A 7 9.03 18.39 12.54
CA GLU A 7 9.08 18.79 11.13
C GLU A 7 8.46 17.72 10.23
N ILE A 8 8.86 16.48 10.41
CA ILE A 8 8.30 15.34 9.66
C ILE A 8 6.80 15.22 9.93
N PHE A 9 6.38 15.28 11.20
CA PHE A 9 4.99 15.22 11.60
C PHE A 9 4.14 16.31 10.92
N LEU A 10 4.63 17.55 10.89
CA LEU A 10 3.94 18.67 10.24
C LEU A 10 3.84 18.46 8.71
N LEU A 11 4.90 17.96 8.07
CA LEU A 11 4.91 17.74 6.63
C LEU A 11 3.93 16.64 6.18
N ILE A 12 3.75 15.59 6.99
CA ILE A 12 2.85 14.49 6.64
C ILE A 12 1.45 14.65 7.23
N SER A 13 1.24 15.56 8.18
CA SER A 13 -0.06 15.79 8.82
C SER A 13 -1.19 16.09 7.83
N PRO A 14 -1.01 16.84 6.71
CA PRO A 14 -2.07 17.05 5.74
C PRO A 14 -2.65 15.75 5.16
N VAL A 15 -1.81 14.70 5.00
CA VAL A 15 -2.27 13.39 4.53
C VAL A 15 -3.31 12.80 5.48
N PHE A 16 -3.03 12.84 6.78
CA PHE A 16 -3.94 12.31 7.80
C PHE A 16 -5.15 13.21 8.05
N ILE A 17 -4.98 14.53 7.94
CA ILE A 17 -6.10 15.49 8.02
C ILE A 17 -7.12 15.21 6.91
N LEU A 18 -6.68 14.95 5.69
CA LEU A 18 -7.58 14.57 4.59
C LEU A 18 -8.31 13.24 4.87
N ILE A 19 -7.64 12.26 5.47
CA ILE A 19 -8.28 11.00 5.87
C ILE A 19 -9.37 11.29 6.95
N ILE A 20 -9.05 12.08 7.97
CA ILE A 20 -10.02 12.46 9.01
C ILE A 20 -11.19 13.21 8.39
N LEU A 21 -10.90 14.18 7.52
CA LEU A 21 -11.93 14.96 6.83
C LEU A 21 -12.87 14.06 6.00
N GLY A 22 -12.33 13.07 5.26
CA GLY A 22 -13.13 12.10 4.51
C GLY A 22 -14.08 11.31 5.43
N ASN A 23 -13.61 10.88 6.60
CA ASN A 23 -14.47 10.21 7.59
C ASN A 23 -15.58 11.12 8.13
N LEU A 24 -15.26 12.40 8.42
CA LEU A 24 -16.23 13.39 8.86
C LEU A 24 -17.27 13.68 7.77
N LEU A 25 -16.85 13.93 6.54
CA LEU A 25 -17.74 14.19 5.41
C LEU A 25 -18.74 13.04 5.22
N ARG A 26 -18.26 11.80 5.25
CA ARG A 26 -19.16 10.65 5.16
C ARG A 26 -20.19 10.61 6.30
N ARG A 27 -19.78 10.94 7.54
CA ARG A 27 -20.68 10.93 8.71
C ARG A 27 -21.79 11.98 8.64
N ILE A 28 -21.49 13.13 8.05
CA ILE A 28 -22.47 14.21 7.84
C ILE A 28 -23.27 14.03 6.55
N GLY A 29 -22.97 12.99 5.75
CA GLY A 29 -23.70 12.67 4.51
C GLY A 29 -23.34 13.56 3.32
N VAL A 30 -22.16 14.19 3.31
CA VAL A 30 -21.68 15.08 2.22
C VAL A 30 -20.34 14.56 1.70
N PRO A 31 -20.26 14.24 0.40
CA PRO A 31 -21.34 13.90 -0.53
C PRO A 31 -22.11 12.63 -0.12
N GLU A 32 -23.17 12.31 -0.87
CA GLU A 32 -23.94 11.09 -0.65
C GLU A 32 -23.07 9.82 -0.67
N LEU A 33 -23.52 8.74 0.00
CA LEU A 33 -22.75 7.49 0.10
C LEU A 33 -22.39 6.87 -1.27
N SER A 34 -23.26 7.04 -2.27
CA SER A 34 -23.04 6.61 -3.64
C SER A 34 -21.80 7.24 -4.30
N PHE A 35 -21.52 8.50 -3.97
CA PHE A 35 -20.37 9.25 -4.48
C PHE A 35 -19.04 8.54 -4.15
N TRP A 36 -18.89 8.05 -2.93
CA TRP A 36 -17.63 7.41 -2.52
C TRP A 36 -17.34 6.14 -3.34
N HIS A 37 -18.37 5.39 -3.69
CA HIS A 37 -18.26 4.20 -4.54
C HIS A 37 -17.89 4.55 -6.00
N VAL A 38 -18.46 5.64 -6.53
CA VAL A 38 -18.17 6.11 -7.88
C VAL A 38 -16.79 6.72 -7.94
N SER A 39 -16.41 7.51 -6.92
CA SER A 39 -15.07 8.12 -6.83
C SER A 39 -13.96 7.07 -6.72
N ASP A 40 -14.16 5.98 -5.97
CA ASP A 40 -13.19 4.88 -5.89
C ASP A 40 -12.90 4.27 -7.28
N LYS A 41 -13.92 4.12 -8.13
CA LYS A 41 -13.74 3.64 -9.51
C LYS A 41 -12.98 4.64 -10.38
N LEU A 42 -13.32 5.93 -10.27
CA LEU A 42 -12.63 7.00 -11.00
C LEU A 42 -11.15 7.08 -10.59
N ILE A 43 -10.88 7.02 -9.30
CA ILE A 43 -9.53 6.99 -8.74
C ILE A 43 -8.75 5.80 -9.30
N TYR A 44 -9.33 4.61 -9.24
CA TYR A 44 -8.67 3.37 -9.64
C TYR A 44 -8.38 3.30 -11.15
N TRP A 45 -9.36 3.68 -12.00
CA TRP A 45 -9.24 3.51 -13.45
C TRP A 45 -8.65 4.71 -14.19
N VAL A 46 -8.67 5.91 -13.60
CA VAL A 46 -8.27 7.13 -14.29
C VAL A 46 -7.21 7.91 -13.53
N LEU A 47 -7.51 8.35 -12.30
CA LEU A 47 -6.68 9.34 -11.62
C LEU A 47 -5.31 8.78 -11.20
N ILE A 48 -5.28 7.59 -10.61
CA ILE A 48 -4.01 6.95 -10.21
C ILE A 48 -3.21 6.48 -11.42
N PRO A 49 -3.76 5.80 -12.42
CA PRO A 49 -3.03 5.54 -13.65
C PRO A 49 -2.40 6.78 -14.27
N ALA A 50 -3.14 7.89 -14.34
CA ALA A 50 -2.61 9.16 -14.85
C ALA A 50 -1.43 9.68 -13.99
N LEU A 51 -1.56 9.65 -12.66
CA LEU A 51 -0.49 10.01 -11.72
C LEU A 51 0.76 9.16 -11.95
N LEU A 52 0.60 7.84 -11.98
CA LEU A 52 1.70 6.90 -12.13
C LEU A 52 2.41 7.06 -13.48
N PHE A 53 1.64 7.14 -14.57
CA PHE A 53 2.18 7.39 -15.90
C PHE A 53 2.96 8.71 -15.93
N HIS A 54 2.38 9.80 -15.45
CA HIS A 54 2.99 11.13 -15.46
C HIS A 54 4.36 11.14 -14.79
N HIS A 55 4.47 10.53 -13.61
CA HIS A 55 5.74 10.53 -12.87
C HIS A 55 6.74 9.51 -13.39
N VAL A 56 6.29 8.31 -13.78
CA VAL A 56 7.20 7.24 -14.25
C VAL A 56 7.78 7.54 -15.62
N SER A 57 7.03 8.19 -16.51
CA SER A 57 7.52 8.57 -17.84
C SER A 57 8.65 9.61 -17.82
N GLN A 58 8.93 10.22 -16.66
CA GLN A 58 9.95 11.26 -16.51
C GLN A 58 11.23 10.77 -15.80
N ILE A 59 11.32 9.48 -15.42
CA ILE A 59 12.48 8.93 -14.71
C ILE A 59 13.29 8.00 -15.60
N THR A 60 14.61 8.10 -15.44
CA THR A 60 15.55 7.10 -15.95
C THR A 60 15.85 6.05 -14.88
N LEU A 61 15.56 4.79 -15.18
CA LEU A 61 15.81 3.67 -14.28
C LEU A 61 16.95 2.81 -14.78
N SER A 62 17.80 2.33 -13.84
CA SER A 62 18.75 1.26 -14.12
C SER A 62 18.18 -0.09 -13.65
N SER A 63 18.56 -1.17 -14.35
CA SER A 63 18.17 -2.54 -13.97
C SER A 63 18.70 -2.93 -12.57
N THR A 64 19.85 -2.42 -12.19
CA THR A 64 20.46 -2.65 -10.87
C THR A 64 19.63 -2.02 -9.74
N MET A 65 19.08 -0.82 -9.95
CA MET A 65 18.18 -0.17 -8.98
C MET A 65 16.91 -1.01 -8.75
N LEU A 66 16.29 -1.50 -9.83
CA LEU A 66 15.09 -2.34 -9.72
C LEU A 66 15.35 -3.62 -8.93
N ALA A 67 16.48 -4.30 -9.21
CA ALA A 67 16.86 -5.52 -8.50
C ALA A 67 17.08 -5.25 -7.00
N ASN A 68 17.79 -4.19 -6.66
CA ASN A 68 18.04 -3.81 -5.27
C ASN A 68 16.75 -3.50 -4.52
N TYR A 69 15.85 -2.73 -5.14
CA TYR A 69 14.55 -2.43 -4.53
C TYR A 69 13.69 -3.67 -4.34
N ALA A 70 13.72 -4.60 -5.32
CA ALA A 70 13.01 -5.85 -5.18
C ALA A 70 13.53 -6.65 -3.98
N VAL A 71 14.85 -6.83 -3.84
CA VAL A 71 15.44 -7.55 -2.70
C VAL A 71 15.05 -6.91 -1.38
N VAL A 72 15.16 -5.60 -1.27
CA VAL A 72 14.85 -4.86 -0.03
C VAL A 72 13.40 -5.08 0.41
N ILE A 73 12.46 -4.88 -0.51
CA ILE A 73 11.04 -4.91 -0.14
C ILE A 73 10.53 -6.35 0.02
N LEU A 74 11.00 -7.29 -0.82
CA LEU A 74 10.61 -8.69 -0.76
C LEU A 74 11.17 -9.41 0.47
N SER A 75 12.35 -9.01 0.96
CA SER A 75 12.89 -9.55 2.22
C SER A 75 11.99 -9.20 3.40
N GLY A 76 11.54 -7.94 3.50
CA GLY A 76 10.60 -7.53 4.53
C GLY A 76 9.26 -8.24 4.42
N LEU A 77 8.72 -8.37 3.20
CA LEU A 77 7.50 -9.13 2.93
C LEU A 77 7.63 -10.60 3.36
N PHE A 78 8.73 -11.25 3.03
CA PHE A 78 9.01 -12.63 3.42
C PHE A 78 9.03 -12.79 4.94
N VAL A 79 9.72 -11.90 5.65
CA VAL A 79 9.80 -11.96 7.12
C VAL A 79 8.41 -11.80 7.76
N VAL A 80 7.63 -10.78 7.38
CA VAL A 80 6.33 -10.56 8.03
C VAL A 80 5.30 -11.63 7.67
N THR A 81 5.31 -12.20 6.47
CA THR A 81 4.45 -13.33 6.12
C THR A 81 4.82 -14.59 6.89
N THR A 82 6.10 -14.88 7.03
CA THR A 82 6.59 -16.01 7.83
C THR A 82 6.23 -15.86 9.30
N LEU A 83 6.46 -14.67 9.89
CA LEU A 83 6.12 -14.40 11.28
C LEU A 83 4.61 -14.44 11.53
N SER A 84 3.78 -13.98 10.60
CA SER A 84 2.32 -14.09 10.74
C SER A 84 1.84 -15.55 10.68
N PHE A 85 2.47 -16.37 9.86
CA PHE A 85 2.19 -17.83 9.84
C PHE A 85 2.60 -18.52 11.15
N ILE A 86 3.80 -18.19 11.66
CA ILE A 86 4.29 -18.71 12.95
C ILE A 86 3.34 -18.29 14.08
N ALA A 87 2.95 -17.01 14.12
CA ALA A 87 1.98 -16.52 15.11
C ALA A 87 0.64 -17.26 15.01
N GLY A 88 0.14 -17.48 13.78
CA GLY A 88 -1.07 -18.26 13.55
C GLY A 88 -1.03 -19.66 14.19
N LYS A 89 0.10 -20.35 14.06
CA LYS A 89 0.32 -21.67 14.67
C LYS A 89 0.48 -21.60 16.18
N LEU A 90 1.26 -20.65 16.69
CA LEU A 90 1.54 -20.52 18.12
C LEU A 90 0.29 -20.19 18.95
N PHE A 91 -0.58 -19.32 18.39
CA PHE A 91 -1.81 -18.91 19.07
C PHE A 91 -3.02 -19.78 18.72
N GLY A 92 -2.84 -20.83 17.89
CA GLY A 92 -3.93 -21.73 17.49
C GLY A 92 -5.05 -21.04 16.71
N TYR A 93 -4.71 -20.03 15.90
CA TYR A 93 -5.71 -19.29 15.13
C TYR A 93 -6.34 -20.17 14.04
N THR A 94 -7.66 -20.00 13.85
CA THR A 94 -8.34 -20.60 12.71
C THR A 94 -7.78 -20.07 11.39
N PRO A 95 -7.94 -20.79 10.27
CA PRO A 95 -7.53 -20.33 8.94
C PRO A 95 -8.01 -18.92 8.61
N GLN A 96 -9.26 -18.59 8.99
CA GLN A 96 -9.88 -17.29 8.75
C GLN A 96 -9.18 -16.15 9.49
N ILE A 97 -8.78 -16.39 10.74
CA ILE A 97 -8.09 -15.40 11.60
C ILE A 97 -6.66 -15.19 11.11
N TRP A 98 -5.86 -16.28 10.96
CA TRP A 98 -4.46 -16.11 10.62
C TRP A 98 -4.23 -15.56 9.22
N THR A 99 -5.09 -15.87 8.24
CA THR A 99 -5.02 -15.25 6.90
C THR A 99 -5.36 -13.76 6.93
N SER A 100 -6.27 -13.34 7.82
CA SER A 100 -6.53 -11.91 8.07
C SER A 100 -5.34 -11.22 8.73
N VAL A 101 -4.67 -11.87 9.71
CA VAL A 101 -3.42 -11.36 10.31
C VAL A 101 -2.32 -11.23 9.25
N MET A 102 -2.15 -12.24 8.40
CA MET A 102 -1.16 -12.21 7.32
C MET A 102 -1.42 -11.07 6.33
N GLN A 103 -2.67 -10.85 5.89
CA GLN A 103 -3.01 -9.71 5.06
C GLN A 103 -2.71 -8.38 5.76
N GLY A 104 -3.10 -8.26 7.02
CA GLY A 104 -2.86 -7.09 7.84
C GLY A 104 -1.38 -6.78 8.07
N SER A 105 -0.52 -7.79 8.03
CA SER A 105 0.94 -7.65 8.20
C SER A 105 1.67 -7.37 6.89
N ALA A 106 1.20 -7.93 5.77
CA ALA A 106 1.91 -7.93 4.50
C ALA A 106 1.42 -6.84 3.52
N ARG A 107 0.10 -6.63 3.41
CA ARG A 107 -0.45 -5.65 2.47
C ARG A 107 -0.12 -4.23 2.92
N HIS A 108 -0.02 -3.33 1.95
CA HIS A 108 0.31 -1.92 2.20
C HIS A 108 -0.70 -1.01 1.51
N ASN A 109 -1.00 0.12 2.12
CA ASN A 109 -1.77 1.18 1.51
C ASN A 109 -0.84 2.04 0.63
N ALA A 110 -0.69 1.61 -0.62
CA ALA A 110 0.19 2.27 -1.59
C ALA A 110 -0.12 3.76 -1.76
N PHE A 111 -1.31 4.17 -1.48
CA PHE A 111 -1.79 5.52 -1.67
C PHE A 111 -1.38 6.45 -0.54
N ILE A 112 -1.48 5.98 0.69
CA ILE A 112 -0.90 6.72 1.83
C ILE A 112 0.62 6.81 1.63
N ALA A 113 1.27 5.74 1.15
CA ALA A 113 2.70 5.75 0.85
C ALA A 113 3.07 6.79 -0.20
N LEU A 114 2.34 6.83 -1.34
CA LEU A 114 2.55 7.83 -2.39
C LEU A 114 2.31 9.26 -1.88
N ALA A 115 1.25 9.47 -1.09
CA ALA A 115 0.94 10.79 -0.55
C ALA A 115 2.07 11.29 0.38
N ILE A 116 2.59 10.43 1.26
CA ILE A 116 3.71 10.76 2.15
C ILE A 116 4.99 10.97 1.34
N ALA A 117 5.30 10.08 0.38
CA ALA A 117 6.46 10.21 -0.48
C ALA A 117 6.42 11.51 -1.31
N GLY A 118 5.24 11.87 -1.83
CA GLY A 118 5.01 13.12 -2.55
C GLY A 118 5.16 14.35 -1.65
N SER A 119 4.63 14.31 -0.43
CA SER A 119 4.74 15.42 0.53
C SER A 119 6.18 15.68 0.96
N LEU A 120 7.00 14.65 1.13
CA LEU A 120 8.39 14.76 1.59
C LEU A 120 9.38 15.02 0.45
N PHE A 121 9.17 14.45 -0.73
CA PHE A 121 10.16 14.41 -1.81
C PHE A 121 9.63 14.88 -3.18
N GLY A 122 8.39 15.37 -3.22
CA GLY A 122 7.75 15.85 -4.45
C GLY A 122 7.70 14.79 -5.55
N ASN A 123 7.90 15.21 -6.80
CA ASN A 123 7.81 14.33 -7.98
C ASN A 123 8.79 13.16 -7.94
N LYS A 124 9.99 13.32 -7.36
CA LYS A 124 10.96 12.22 -7.21
C LYS A 124 10.45 11.13 -6.27
N GLY A 125 9.77 11.52 -5.18
CA GLY A 125 9.15 10.59 -4.26
C GLY A 125 8.00 9.82 -4.88
N LEU A 126 7.14 10.49 -5.64
CA LEU A 126 6.03 9.86 -6.37
C LEU A 126 6.54 8.86 -7.41
N ALA A 127 7.55 9.25 -8.17
CA ALA A 127 8.14 8.42 -9.21
C ALA A 127 8.78 7.14 -8.63
N LEU A 128 9.63 7.25 -7.61
CA LEU A 128 10.23 6.09 -6.96
C LEU A 128 9.18 5.23 -6.25
N GLY A 129 8.19 5.85 -5.61
CA GLY A 129 7.04 5.17 -5.01
C GLY A 129 6.24 4.33 -6.01
N ALA A 130 6.03 4.84 -7.23
CA ALA A 130 5.38 4.08 -8.30
C ALA A 130 6.15 2.79 -8.64
N ILE A 131 7.48 2.83 -8.64
CA ILE A 131 8.32 1.65 -8.89
C ILE A 131 8.14 0.61 -7.79
N PHE A 132 8.13 1.04 -6.53
CA PHE A 132 7.84 0.11 -5.42
C PHE A 132 6.47 -0.57 -5.57
N MET A 133 5.46 0.13 -6.07
CA MET A 133 4.14 -0.45 -6.33
C MET A 133 4.19 -1.56 -7.38
N VAL A 134 4.96 -1.39 -8.46
CA VAL A 134 5.10 -2.42 -9.52
C VAL A 134 5.70 -3.71 -8.97
N ILE A 135 6.65 -3.61 -8.06
CA ILE A 135 7.29 -4.78 -7.45
C ILE A 135 6.38 -5.43 -6.42
N LEU A 136 5.82 -4.62 -5.52
CA LEU A 136 5.06 -5.11 -4.37
C LEU A 136 3.69 -5.68 -4.72
N ILE A 137 2.92 -4.98 -5.57
CA ILE A 137 1.52 -5.35 -5.84
C ILE A 137 1.40 -6.76 -6.42
N PRO A 138 2.15 -7.15 -7.48
CA PRO A 138 2.08 -8.50 -8.01
C PRO A 138 2.46 -9.56 -6.99
N VAL A 139 3.58 -9.36 -6.31
CA VAL A 139 4.12 -10.37 -5.38
C VAL A 139 3.20 -10.55 -4.18
N ILE A 140 2.72 -9.47 -3.58
CA ILE A 140 1.77 -9.54 -2.46
C ILE A 140 0.48 -10.24 -2.88
N ASN A 141 -0.07 -9.92 -4.05
CA ASN A 141 -1.30 -10.56 -4.52
C ASN A 141 -1.07 -12.07 -4.76
N ILE A 142 0.04 -12.46 -5.39
CA ILE A 142 0.37 -13.87 -5.57
C ILE A 142 0.46 -14.58 -4.22
N VAL A 143 1.21 -14.04 -3.27
CA VAL A 143 1.42 -14.65 -1.95
C VAL A 143 0.09 -14.76 -1.19
N ILE A 144 -0.67 -13.67 -1.11
CA ILE A 144 -1.92 -13.62 -0.34
C ILE A 144 -3.00 -14.52 -0.97
N VAL A 145 -3.24 -14.37 -2.28
CA VAL A 145 -4.28 -15.13 -2.98
C VAL A 145 -3.96 -16.62 -2.97
N SER A 146 -2.71 -17.01 -3.28
CA SER A 146 -2.30 -18.42 -3.23
C SER A 146 -2.46 -19.00 -1.83
N THR A 147 -2.10 -18.27 -0.79
CA THR A 147 -2.24 -18.73 0.60
C THR A 147 -3.71 -18.86 0.99
N MET A 148 -4.54 -17.86 0.69
CA MET A 148 -5.97 -17.90 1.01
C MET A 148 -6.68 -19.02 0.26
N THR A 149 -6.40 -19.20 -1.04
CA THR A 149 -6.96 -20.29 -1.85
C THR A 149 -6.56 -21.64 -1.29
N SER A 150 -5.30 -21.86 -0.95
CA SER A 150 -4.83 -23.15 -0.44
C SER A 150 -5.36 -23.49 0.96
N THR A 151 -5.73 -22.47 1.74
CA THR A 151 -6.08 -22.64 3.16
C THR A 151 -7.59 -22.60 3.39
N LEU A 152 -8.30 -21.66 2.75
CA LEU A 152 -9.73 -21.43 2.99
C LEU A 152 -10.63 -22.23 2.05
N ASN A 153 -10.22 -22.48 0.80
CA ASN A 153 -11.03 -23.26 -0.15
C ASN A 153 -11.07 -24.76 0.17
N GLN A 154 -10.18 -25.27 1.03
CA GLN A 154 -10.26 -26.65 1.49
C GLN A 154 -11.54 -26.92 2.31
N GLU A 155 -12.08 -25.90 2.98
CA GLU A 155 -13.34 -26.01 3.73
C GLU A 155 -14.59 -25.93 2.83
N VAL A 156 -14.49 -25.34 1.62
CA VAL A 156 -15.63 -25.10 0.71
C VAL A 156 -15.72 -26.14 -0.41
N GLY A 157 -14.78 -27.06 -0.51
CA GLY A 157 -14.81 -28.14 -1.53
C GLY A 157 -14.58 -27.69 -2.98
N ASN A 158 -14.14 -26.44 -3.19
CA ASN A 158 -13.90 -25.88 -4.52
C ASN A 158 -12.41 -25.94 -4.87
N ASN A 159 -12.00 -26.96 -5.63
CA ASN A 159 -10.60 -27.25 -5.99
C ASN A 159 -10.01 -26.37 -7.09
N SER A 160 -10.63 -25.29 -7.50
CA SER A 160 -10.09 -24.42 -8.54
C SER A 160 -8.99 -23.50 -7.96
N ARG A 161 -7.75 -23.97 -8.03
CA ARG A 161 -6.57 -23.09 -7.78
C ARG A 161 -6.50 -22.07 -8.91
N PRO A 162 -6.31 -20.76 -8.62
CA PRO A 162 -6.05 -19.82 -9.68
C PRO A 162 -4.83 -20.29 -10.46
N SER A 163 -4.98 -20.45 -11.76
CA SER A 163 -3.87 -20.76 -12.64
C SER A 163 -2.88 -19.60 -12.65
N ILE A 164 -1.61 -19.87 -12.90
CA ILE A 164 -0.62 -18.83 -13.13
C ILE A 164 -1.05 -17.89 -14.27
N PHE A 165 -1.78 -18.40 -15.23
CA PHE A 165 -2.39 -17.61 -16.31
C PHE A 165 -3.48 -16.67 -15.81
N ASP A 166 -4.27 -17.05 -14.83
CA ASP A 166 -5.30 -16.18 -14.23
C ASP A 166 -4.64 -15.01 -13.50
N VAL A 167 -3.57 -15.29 -12.75
CA VAL A 167 -2.80 -14.26 -12.06
C VAL A 167 -2.12 -13.30 -13.06
N LEU A 168 -1.49 -13.84 -14.11
CA LEU A 168 -0.88 -13.03 -15.17
C LEU A 168 -1.92 -12.19 -15.91
N PHE A 169 -3.09 -12.74 -16.16
CA PHE A 169 -4.18 -12.04 -16.82
C PHE A 169 -4.74 -10.91 -15.96
N GLU A 170 -4.86 -11.11 -14.64
CA GLU A 170 -5.22 -10.03 -13.72
C GLU A 170 -4.16 -8.93 -13.66
N LEU A 171 -2.88 -9.29 -13.71
CA LEU A 171 -1.79 -8.31 -13.74
C LEU A 171 -1.83 -7.46 -15.01
N ILE A 172 -2.05 -8.07 -16.17
CA ILE A 172 -2.16 -7.35 -17.45
C ILE A 172 -3.39 -6.43 -17.47
N LYS A 173 -4.46 -6.77 -16.76
CA LYS A 173 -5.66 -5.94 -16.63
C LYS A 173 -5.54 -4.84 -15.59
N ASN A 174 -4.50 -4.87 -14.75
CA ASN A 174 -4.34 -3.89 -13.69
C ASN A 174 -3.95 -2.52 -14.28
N PRO A 175 -4.79 -1.48 -14.13
CA PRO A 175 -4.52 -0.18 -14.74
C PRO A 175 -3.25 0.49 -14.20
N PHE A 176 -2.82 0.17 -12.98
CA PHE A 176 -1.58 0.69 -12.41
C PHE A 176 -0.36 0.10 -13.11
N ILE A 177 -0.37 -1.22 -13.34
CA ILE A 177 0.72 -1.91 -14.04
C ILE A 177 0.82 -1.42 -15.48
N LEU A 178 -0.31 -1.27 -16.17
CA LEU A 178 -0.35 -0.73 -17.52
C LEU A 178 0.18 0.70 -17.59
N ALA A 179 -0.23 1.57 -16.67
CA ALA A 179 0.22 2.95 -16.61
C ALA A 179 1.73 3.06 -16.37
N ILE A 180 2.27 2.25 -15.47
CA ILE A 180 3.69 2.23 -15.18
C ILE A 180 4.48 1.62 -16.34
N ALA A 181 4.02 0.51 -16.92
CA ALA A 181 4.67 -0.10 -18.07
C ALA A 181 4.73 0.86 -19.27
N THR A 182 3.62 1.55 -19.59
CA THR A 182 3.60 2.55 -20.65
C THR A 182 4.47 3.76 -20.32
N GLY A 183 4.48 4.22 -19.06
CA GLY A 183 5.36 5.28 -18.59
C GLY A 183 6.85 4.92 -18.74
N LEU A 184 7.24 3.69 -18.38
CA LEU A 184 8.61 3.18 -18.56
C LEU A 184 9.01 3.10 -20.04
N VAL A 185 8.12 2.64 -20.92
CA VAL A 185 8.37 2.61 -22.37
C VAL A 185 8.64 4.01 -22.88
N ILE A 186 7.81 4.99 -22.53
CA ILE A 186 7.98 6.41 -22.94
C ILE A 186 9.30 6.96 -22.40
N SER A 187 9.63 6.71 -21.14
CA SER A 187 10.91 7.10 -20.55
C SER A 187 12.12 6.49 -21.28
N PHE A 188 12.03 5.20 -21.62
CA PHE A 188 13.14 4.47 -22.27
C PHE A 188 13.35 4.88 -23.73
N VAL A 189 12.27 5.12 -24.50
CA VAL A 189 12.33 5.54 -25.91
C VAL A 189 12.80 6.99 -26.05
N GLY A 190 12.88 7.75 -24.92
CA GLY A 190 13.24 9.16 -24.97
C GLY A 190 12.23 9.98 -25.81
N ALA A 191 11.03 9.50 -25.98
CA ALA A 191 9.94 10.20 -26.64
C ALA A 191 9.53 11.38 -25.74
N GLU A 192 10.35 12.40 -25.78
CA GLU A 192 10.16 13.61 -24.99
C GLU A 192 8.77 14.18 -25.30
N ARG A 193 7.92 14.03 -24.30
CA ARG A 193 6.78 14.87 -23.99
C ARG A 193 5.87 15.15 -25.19
N ILE A 194 4.99 14.23 -25.47
CA ILE A 194 3.73 14.66 -26.09
C ILE A 194 3.08 15.57 -25.06
N ILE A 195 3.33 16.87 -25.17
CA ILE A 195 2.97 17.90 -24.17
C ILE A 195 1.53 17.75 -23.70
N ILE A 196 0.61 17.52 -24.63
CA ILE A 196 -0.83 17.35 -24.33
C ILE A 196 -1.06 16.16 -23.36
N ILE A 197 -0.42 15.03 -23.59
CA ILE A 197 -0.58 13.84 -22.75
C ILE A 197 0.01 14.10 -21.35
N HIS A 198 1.19 14.70 -21.28
CA HIS A 198 1.85 15.01 -20.01
C HIS A 198 1.06 16.03 -19.18
N GLU A 199 0.62 17.12 -19.78
CA GLU A 199 -0.19 18.13 -19.09
C GLU A 199 -1.53 17.55 -18.62
N THR A 200 -2.22 16.79 -19.47
CA THR A 200 -3.49 16.15 -19.10
C THR A 200 -3.31 15.14 -17.97
N THR A 201 -2.28 14.27 -18.05
CA THR A 201 -2.02 13.28 -16.99
C THR A 201 -1.52 13.94 -15.72
N GLY A 202 -0.78 15.05 -15.80
CA GLY A 202 -0.39 15.86 -14.66
C GLY A 202 -1.58 16.48 -13.93
N LEU A 203 -2.53 17.07 -14.66
CA LEU A 203 -3.77 17.63 -14.09
C LEU A 203 -4.61 16.55 -13.41
N LEU A 204 -4.84 15.42 -14.09
CA LEU A 204 -5.58 14.29 -13.50
C LEU A 204 -4.85 13.73 -12.28
N GLY A 205 -3.53 13.58 -12.36
CA GLY A 205 -2.70 13.08 -11.29
C GLY A 205 -2.72 13.97 -10.05
N SER A 206 -2.75 15.29 -10.21
CA SER A 206 -2.81 16.23 -9.09
C SER A 206 -4.09 16.09 -8.26
N ALA A 207 -5.20 15.72 -8.88
CA ALA A 207 -6.46 15.45 -8.20
C ALA A 207 -6.50 14.08 -7.50
N ALA A 208 -5.63 13.14 -7.91
CA ALA A 208 -5.68 11.75 -7.47
C ALA A 208 -5.52 11.59 -5.95
N LEU A 209 -4.41 12.09 -5.40
CA LEU A 209 -4.08 11.87 -3.99
C LEU A 209 -5.07 12.52 -3.03
N PRO A 210 -5.49 13.80 -3.19
CA PRO A 210 -6.47 14.40 -2.28
C PRO A 210 -7.81 13.65 -2.26
N ILE A 211 -8.38 13.35 -3.43
CA ILE A 211 -9.68 12.66 -3.53
C ILE A 211 -9.59 11.27 -2.92
N MET A 212 -8.47 10.58 -3.13
CA MET A 212 -8.28 9.25 -2.61
C MET A 212 -8.08 9.20 -1.10
N LEU A 213 -7.34 10.15 -0.52
CA LEU A 213 -7.19 10.24 0.94
C LEU A 213 -8.54 10.50 1.62
N LEU A 214 -9.38 11.35 1.02
CA LEU A 214 -10.77 11.53 1.46
C LEU A 214 -11.55 10.22 1.37
N SER A 215 -11.44 9.47 0.27
CA SER A 215 -12.11 8.19 0.09
C SER A 215 -11.64 7.13 1.09
N ILE A 216 -10.32 7.04 1.35
CA ILE A 216 -9.78 6.17 2.40
C ILE A 216 -10.44 6.49 3.74
N GLY A 217 -10.49 7.77 4.11
CA GLY A 217 -11.14 8.22 5.34
C GLY A 217 -12.62 7.86 5.41
N ALA A 218 -13.34 8.07 4.31
CA ALA A 218 -14.75 7.70 4.20
C ALA A 218 -14.99 6.20 4.38
N ASN A 219 -14.04 5.34 3.99
CA ASN A 219 -14.15 3.89 4.11
C ASN A 219 -13.74 3.33 5.49
N ILE A 220 -13.25 4.15 6.42
CA ILE A 220 -12.90 3.74 7.79
C ILE A 220 -14.18 3.52 8.61
N LYS A 221 -14.32 2.32 9.20
CA LYS A 221 -15.50 1.88 9.98
C LYS A 221 -15.17 1.72 11.46
N ILE A 222 -15.15 2.81 12.22
CA ILE A 222 -14.77 2.82 13.64
C ILE A 222 -15.74 1.99 14.52
N ARG A 223 -17.02 1.87 14.13
CA ARG A 223 -18.04 1.18 14.92
C ARG A 223 -18.03 -0.35 14.79
N GLU A 224 -17.26 -0.90 13.87
CA GLU A 224 -17.20 -2.35 13.59
C GLU A 224 -15.92 -3.00 14.16
N ILE A 225 -15.33 -2.45 15.23
CA ILE A 225 -14.09 -2.97 15.80
C ILE A 225 -14.35 -4.31 16.51
N SER A 226 -13.59 -5.34 16.13
CA SER A 226 -13.61 -6.65 16.79
C SER A 226 -13.06 -6.58 18.20
N LEU A 227 -13.62 -7.40 19.10
CA LEU A 227 -13.13 -7.54 20.47
C LEU A 227 -11.88 -8.46 20.59
N THR A 228 -11.48 -9.11 19.50
CA THR A 228 -10.30 -9.97 19.46
C THR A 228 -9.02 -9.15 19.32
N ILE A 229 -8.47 -8.71 20.44
CA ILE A 229 -7.35 -7.73 20.48
C ILE A 229 -6.03 -8.33 20.01
N THR A 230 -5.70 -9.58 20.41
CA THR A 230 -4.39 -10.20 20.16
C THR A 230 -4.02 -10.27 18.66
N PRO A 231 -4.85 -10.78 17.74
CA PRO A 231 -4.51 -10.80 16.31
C PRO A 231 -4.38 -9.40 15.71
N ILE A 232 -5.11 -8.40 16.24
CA ILE A 232 -4.98 -7.00 15.82
C ILE A 232 -3.61 -6.44 16.21
N ILE A 233 -3.16 -6.70 17.45
CA ILE A 233 -1.84 -6.27 17.93
C ILE A 233 -0.74 -6.93 17.11
N ILE A 234 -0.82 -8.25 16.88
CA ILE A 234 0.18 -8.98 16.09
C ILE A 234 0.29 -8.41 14.69
N ALA A 235 -0.84 -8.26 13.97
CA ALA A 235 -0.84 -7.69 12.64
C ALA A 235 -0.26 -6.26 12.61
N SER A 236 -0.59 -5.44 13.62
CA SER A 236 -0.14 -4.05 13.69
C SER A 236 1.34 -3.93 14.02
N VAL A 237 1.85 -4.73 14.96
CA VAL A 237 3.29 -4.78 15.29
C VAL A 237 4.10 -5.27 14.09
N LEU A 238 3.67 -6.34 13.45
CA LEU A 238 4.35 -6.87 12.26
C LEU A 238 4.36 -5.83 11.12
N LYS A 239 3.25 -5.13 10.90
CA LYS A 239 3.12 -4.15 9.82
C LYS A 239 3.83 -2.84 10.09
N LEU A 240 3.58 -2.23 11.26
CA LEU A 240 4.00 -0.87 11.53
C LEU A 240 5.40 -0.76 12.15
N LEU A 241 5.96 -1.89 12.66
CA LEU A 241 7.28 -1.90 13.28
C LEU A 241 8.22 -2.90 12.61
N VAL A 242 7.87 -4.18 12.56
CA VAL A 242 8.79 -5.22 12.06
C VAL A 242 9.09 -5.02 10.58
N PHE A 243 8.07 -4.81 9.74
CA PHE A 243 8.27 -4.64 8.29
C PHE A 243 9.22 -3.47 7.98
N PRO A 244 8.99 -2.23 8.44
CA PRO A 244 9.89 -1.13 8.17
C PRO A 244 11.30 -1.32 8.75
N ILE A 245 11.44 -1.95 9.93
CA ILE A 245 12.75 -2.26 10.52
C ILE A 245 13.56 -3.20 9.61
N VAL A 246 12.95 -4.30 9.15
CA VAL A 246 13.62 -5.24 8.23
C VAL A 246 14.02 -4.54 6.95
N VAL A 247 13.11 -3.80 6.33
CA VAL A 247 13.36 -3.04 5.10
C VAL A 247 14.52 -2.06 5.30
N PHE A 248 14.57 -1.34 6.41
CA PHE A 248 15.66 -0.42 6.72
C PHE A 248 17.03 -1.12 6.78
N PHE A 249 17.13 -2.20 7.55
CA PHE A 249 18.41 -2.89 7.69
C PHE A 249 18.88 -3.52 6.38
N VAL A 250 17.98 -4.10 5.59
CA VAL A 250 18.32 -4.65 4.27
C VAL A 250 18.72 -3.55 3.30
N ALA A 251 17.99 -2.42 3.26
CA ALA A 251 18.35 -1.29 2.42
C ALA A 251 19.75 -0.74 2.76
N LYS A 252 20.04 -0.62 4.05
CA LYS A 252 21.36 -0.19 4.54
C LYS A 252 22.46 -1.19 4.17
N SER A 253 22.22 -2.48 4.30
CA SER A 253 23.20 -3.53 3.92
C SER A 253 23.48 -3.55 2.41
N MET A 254 22.51 -3.13 1.60
CA MET A 254 22.65 -2.99 0.15
C MET A 254 23.18 -1.63 -0.30
N ASN A 255 23.59 -0.76 0.64
CA ASN A 255 24.11 0.59 0.39
C ASN A 255 23.18 1.47 -0.44
N LEU A 256 21.87 1.35 -0.23
CA LEU A 256 20.91 2.29 -0.83
C LEU A 256 21.10 3.70 -0.24
N SER A 257 20.90 4.72 -1.07
CA SER A 257 20.93 6.10 -0.60
C SER A 257 19.89 6.36 0.47
N LEU A 258 20.07 7.39 1.28
CA LEU A 258 19.09 7.77 2.31
C LEU A 258 17.70 8.02 1.70
N PHE A 259 17.63 8.66 0.53
CA PHE A 259 16.38 8.91 -0.19
C PHE A 259 15.67 7.60 -0.55
N GLU A 260 16.39 6.65 -1.17
CA GLU A 260 15.83 5.35 -1.57
C GLU A 260 15.40 4.53 -0.38
N THR A 261 16.22 4.50 0.66
CA THR A 261 15.91 3.83 1.94
C THR A 261 14.65 4.41 2.56
N THR A 262 14.53 5.75 2.58
CA THR A 262 13.35 6.41 3.18
C THR A 262 12.08 6.07 2.41
N ILE A 263 12.10 6.07 1.07
CA ILE A 263 10.92 5.66 0.27
C ILE A 263 10.57 4.19 0.54
N ALA A 264 11.55 3.28 0.56
CA ALA A 264 11.31 1.87 0.87
C ALA A 264 10.66 1.68 2.25
N VAL A 265 11.18 2.39 3.25
CA VAL A 265 10.65 2.35 4.63
C VAL A 265 9.24 2.96 4.70
N ILE A 266 8.93 4.05 3.97
CA ILE A 266 7.57 4.58 3.89
C ILE A 266 6.61 3.50 3.39
N PHE A 267 6.93 2.79 2.30
CA PHE A 267 6.08 1.73 1.75
C PHE A 267 5.91 0.55 2.71
N ALA A 268 6.91 0.26 3.52
CA ALA A 268 6.83 -0.76 4.57
C ALA A 268 6.00 -0.30 5.79
N ALA A 269 6.11 0.97 6.20
CA ALA A 269 5.53 1.52 7.44
C ALA A 269 4.06 1.95 7.32
N VAL A 270 3.52 2.15 6.11
CA VAL A 270 2.12 2.52 5.92
C VAL A 270 1.16 1.40 6.35
N PRO A 271 -0.07 1.73 6.78
CA PRO A 271 -1.06 0.73 7.20
C PRO A 271 -1.43 -0.22 6.06
N THR A 272 -2.14 -1.30 6.39
CA THR A 272 -2.64 -2.23 5.38
C THR A 272 -3.67 -1.59 4.44
N ALA A 273 -3.81 -2.15 3.24
CA ALA A 273 -4.72 -1.63 2.21
C ALA A 273 -6.20 -1.87 2.57
N ALA A 274 -7.08 -0.90 2.28
CA ALA A 274 -8.52 -1.06 2.44
C ALA A 274 -9.10 -2.22 1.59
N SER A 275 -8.49 -2.52 0.44
CA SER A 275 -8.86 -3.66 -0.42
C SER A 275 -8.68 -5.03 0.26
N SER A 276 -7.96 -5.11 1.37
CA SER A 276 -7.86 -6.33 2.18
C SER A 276 -9.21 -6.79 2.73
N TYR A 277 -10.13 -5.86 3.02
CA TYR A 277 -11.50 -6.19 3.42
C TYR A 277 -12.26 -6.92 2.31
N SER A 278 -12.18 -6.41 1.08
CA SER A 278 -12.87 -7.03 -0.06
C SER A 278 -12.33 -8.44 -0.34
N LEU A 279 -11.02 -8.62 -0.22
CA LEU A 279 -10.39 -9.92 -0.40
C LEU A 279 -10.76 -10.88 0.73
N ALA A 280 -10.77 -10.43 1.99
CA ALA A 280 -11.23 -11.22 3.13
C ALA A 280 -12.68 -11.70 2.92
N LYS A 281 -13.56 -10.83 2.45
CA LYS A 281 -14.95 -11.17 2.14
C LYS A 281 -15.06 -12.18 1.00
N GLN A 282 -14.29 -12.02 -0.05
CA GLN A 282 -14.30 -12.91 -1.23
C GLN A 282 -13.87 -14.34 -0.87
N PHE A 283 -12.87 -14.49 -0.02
CA PHE A 283 -12.30 -15.78 0.35
C PHE A 283 -12.86 -16.36 1.66
N GLY A 284 -13.82 -15.70 2.31
CA GLY A 284 -14.41 -16.18 3.58
C GLY A 284 -13.49 -16.08 4.78
N ALA A 285 -12.52 -15.15 4.77
CA ALA A 285 -11.69 -14.82 5.93
C ALA A 285 -12.47 -13.94 6.92
N GLU A 286 -11.85 -13.61 8.08
CA GLU A 286 -12.52 -12.86 9.15
C GLU A 286 -12.61 -11.35 8.82
N THR A 287 -13.75 -10.95 8.24
CA THR A 287 -13.95 -9.58 7.72
C THR A 287 -14.03 -8.52 8.81
N GLN A 288 -14.60 -8.84 9.98
CA GLN A 288 -14.67 -7.90 11.09
C GLN A 288 -13.28 -7.64 11.68
N LEU A 289 -12.47 -8.68 11.82
CA LEU A 289 -11.08 -8.57 12.23
C LEU A 289 -10.29 -7.73 11.22
N MET A 290 -10.49 -7.95 9.91
CA MET A 290 -9.80 -7.19 8.87
C MET A 290 -10.15 -5.71 8.92
N THR A 291 -11.44 -5.36 9.11
CA THR A 291 -11.89 -3.97 9.33
C THR A 291 -11.20 -3.33 10.52
N SER A 292 -11.07 -4.07 11.61
CA SER A 292 -10.42 -3.60 12.84
C SER A 292 -8.94 -3.35 12.65
N ILE A 293 -8.24 -4.28 11.97
CA ILE A 293 -6.82 -4.13 11.65
C ILE A 293 -6.59 -2.89 10.79
N ILE A 294 -7.38 -2.70 9.72
CA ILE A 294 -7.27 -1.51 8.85
C ILE A 294 -7.46 -0.22 9.66
N THR A 295 -8.53 -0.16 10.44
CA THR A 295 -8.89 1.05 11.20
C THR A 295 -7.81 1.41 12.24
N ILE A 296 -7.35 0.43 13.00
CA ILE A 296 -6.36 0.64 14.07
C ILE A 296 -4.99 0.97 13.46
N GLN A 297 -4.58 0.30 12.39
CA GLN A 297 -3.32 0.61 11.73
C GLN A 297 -3.31 2.00 11.12
N VAL A 298 -4.40 2.46 10.51
CA VAL A 298 -4.49 3.84 9.99
C VAL A 298 -4.34 4.84 11.14
N ALA A 299 -5.00 4.63 12.28
CA ALA A 299 -4.88 5.50 13.43
C ALA A 299 -3.45 5.50 14.02
N LEU A 300 -2.85 4.33 14.20
CA LEU A 300 -1.50 4.20 14.74
C LEU A 300 -0.44 4.76 13.78
N SER A 301 -0.63 4.63 12.48
CA SER A 301 0.34 5.09 11.47
C SER A 301 0.56 6.60 11.51
N PHE A 302 -0.40 7.36 11.99
CA PHE A 302 -0.26 8.81 12.23
C PHE A 302 0.88 9.16 13.20
N ILE A 303 1.17 8.26 14.13
CA ILE A 303 2.24 8.44 15.13
C ILE A 303 3.48 7.62 14.73
N THR A 304 3.30 6.37 14.29
CA THR A 304 4.43 5.47 14.04
C THR A 304 5.26 5.90 12.82
N ILE A 305 4.65 6.41 11.76
CA ILE A 305 5.39 6.84 10.57
C ILE A 305 6.33 8.01 10.87
N PRO A 306 5.91 9.13 11.52
CA PRO A 306 6.82 10.20 11.88
C PRO A 306 7.96 9.75 12.79
N ILE A 307 7.69 8.84 13.76
CA ILE A 307 8.71 8.30 14.65
C ILE A 307 9.76 7.52 13.85
N ILE A 308 9.32 6.61 12.98
CA ILE A 308 10.22 5.81 12.15
C ILE A 308 11.06 6.69 11.24
N LEU A 309 10.45 7.68 10.58
CA LEU A 309 11.15 8.57 9.68
C LEU A 309 12.12 9.52 10.41
N ALA A 310 11.77 9.98 11.61
CA ALA A 310 12.67 10.76 12.43
C ALA A 310 13.91 9.94 12.85
N PHE A 311 13.72 8.66 13.17
CA PHE A 311 14.83 7.75 13.47
C PHE A 311 15.76 7.50 12.28
N LEU A 312 15.25 7.52 11.05
CA LEU A 312 16.06 7.38 9.84
C LEU A 312 16.90 8.64 9.54
N ALA A 313 16.48 9.78 10.07
CA ALA A 313 17.13 11.06 9.81
C ALA A 313 18.33 11.32 10.75
N THR A 314 18.44 10.53 11.85
CA THR A 314 19.58 10.55 12.79
C THR A 314 20.69 9.61 12.34
#